data_604db73917b041fe5e02627997b9cfa4
#
_entry.id   604db73917b041fe5e02627997b9cfa4
#
_cell.length_a   1.000
_cell.length_b   1.000
_cell.length_c   1.000
_cell.angle_alpha   90.00
_cell.angle_beta   90.00
_cell.angle_gamma   90.00
#
_symmetry.space_group_name_H-M   'P 1'
#
loop_
_entity.id
_entity.type
_entity.pdbx_description
1 polymer ?
#
loop_
_entity_poly.entity_id
_entity_poly.type
_entity_poly.pdbx_seq_one_letter_code
_entity_poly.pdbx_strand_id
1 'polypeptide(L)'
;MVSFGQGCEGEPSLAWPQICESIRLIRSATKRGLININTNAGNTQAIAKIIEAGIDSMRVSLFSALADDYAAYHRPRDYGLSDVCASLALAQSNKVPVALNLLTYPGFTDDPRQAEALMELIGRYDIAQVQLRNLNCDPRLMSSFCQGCSPMGIRQLVQRLEERFPHLQIGSYSHDLRRR
;
A
#
# COMPACT_ATOMS: atom_id res chain seq x y z
N MET A 1 -0.93 -10.70 -16.20
CA MET A 1 -0.76 -10.49 -14.76
C MET A 1 -1.84 -11.27 -14.03
N VAL A 2 -1.50 -12.00 -12.97
CA VAL A 2 -2.44 -12.57 -12.00
C VAL A 2 -2.39 -11.71 -10.75
N SER A 3 -3.54 -11.41 -10.13
CA SER A 3 -3.57 -10.58 -8.93
C SER A 3 -4.60 -11.13 -7.95
N PHE A 4 -4.16 -11.38 -6.73
CA PHE A 4 -5.01 -11.75 -5.60
C PHE A 4 -5.55 -10.49 -4.90
N GLY A 5 -6.78 -10.56 -4.36
CA GLY A 5 -7.40 -9.45 -3.65
C GLY A 5 -7.91 -8.33 -4.57
N GLN A 6 -8.51 -8.68 -5.70
CA GLN A 6 -9.19 -7.72 -6.57
C GLN A 6 -10.65 -7.53 -6.12
N GLY A 7 -11.05 -6.27 -5.93
CA GLY A 7 -12.43 -5.95 -5.58
C GLY A 7 -12.76 -6.10 -4.09
N CYS A 8 -13.99 -6.51 -3.78
CA CYS A 8 -14.56 -6.53 -2.43
C CYS A 8 -14.50 -7.93 -1.76
N GLU A 9 -13.50 -8.72 -2.09
CA GLU A 9 -13.37 -10.12 -1.64
C GLU A 9 -12.83 -10.27 -0.20
N GLY A 10 -12.53 -9.16 0.46
CA GLY A 10 -11.90 -9.14 1.77
C GLY A 10 -10.37 -9.17 1.70
N GLU A 11 -9.72 -9.48 2.83
CA GLU A 11 -8.25 -9.49 2.93
C GLU A 11 -7.67 -10.82 2.46
N PRO A 12 -6.93 -10.87 1.34
CA PRO A 12 -6.43 -12.12 0.78
C PRO A 12 -5.38 -12.81 1.66
N SER A 13 -4.63 -12.06 2.48
CA SER A 13 -3.64 -12.67 3.37
C SER A 13 -4.25 -13.63 4.41
N LEU A 14 -5.55 -13.59 4.63
CA LEU A 14 -6.27 -14.57 5.46
C LEU A 14 -6.30 -15.98 4.81
N ALA A 15 -6.21 -16.04 3.48
CA ALA A 15 -6.14 -17.28 2.71
C ALA A 15 -4.71 -17.57 2.20
N TRP A 16 -3.70 -17.11 2.92
CA TRP A 16 -2.29 -17.24 2.49
C TRP A 16 -1.84 -18.66 2.14
N PRO A 17 -2.30 -19.75 2.79
CA PRO A 17 -1.86 -21.09 2.42
C PRO A 17 -2.28 -21.44 0.98
N GLN A 18 -3.55 -21.16 0.62
CA GLN A 18 -4.09 -21.40 -0.73
C GLN A 18 -3.43 -20.50 -1.77
N ILE A 19 -3.13 -19.24 -1.41
CA ILE A 19 -2.40 -18.31 -2.28
C ILE A 19 -0.99 -18.80 -2.54
N CYS A 20 -0.27 -19.25 -1.52
CA CYS A 20 1.07 -19.81 -1.67
C CYS A 20 1.08 -21.05 -2.57
N GLU A 21 0.13 -21.95 -2.41
CA GLU A 21 -0.02 -23.12 -3.27
C GLU A 21 -0.30 -22.71 -4.72
N SER A 22 -1.23 -21.78 -4.94
CA SER A 22 -1.55 -21.23 -6.27
C SER A 22 -0.32 -20.60 -6.94
N ILE A 23 0.45 -19.80 -6.19
CA ILE A 23 1.69 -19.19 -6.71
C ILE A 23 2.68 -20.28 -7.15
N ARG A 24 2.91 -21.31 -6.32
CA ARG A 24 3.83 -22.41 -6.65
C ARG A 24 3.38 -23.19 -7.88
N LEU A 25 2.08 -23.48 -8.01
CA LEU A 25 1.51 -24.14 -9.18
C LEU A 25 1.69 -23.28 -10.45
N ILE A 26 1.41 -21.98 -10.39
CA ILE A 26 1.63 -21.08 -11.52
C ILE A 26 3.12 -21.08 -11.91
N ARG A 27 4.03 -20.97 -10.93
CA ARG A 27 5.47 -20.90 -11.17
C ARG A 27 6.08 -22.22 -11.64
N SER A 28 5.49 -23.36 -11.31
CA SER A 28 5.87 -24.65 -11.87
C SER A 28 5.50 -24.78 -13.36
N ALA A 29 4.36 -24.18 -13.75
CA ALA A 29 3.88 -24.19 -15.13
C ALA A 29 4.54 -23.12 -16.02
N THR A 30 4.87 -21.94 -15.44
CA THR A 30 5.45 -20.82 -16.21
C THR A 30 6.24 -19.85 -15.37
N LYS A 31 7.35 -19.34 -15.94
CA LYS A 31 8.10 -18.20 -15.38
C LYS A 31 7.66 -16.84 -15.94
N ARG A 32 6.67 -16.82 -16.86
CA ARG A 32 6.20 -15.61 -17.53
C ARG A 32 5.08 -14.95 -16.72
N GLY A 33 4.95 -13.64 -16.93
CA GLY A 33 3.89 -12.83 -16.30
C GLY A 33 4.22 -12.41 -14.87
N LEU A 34 3.35 -11.57 -14.31
CA LEU A 34 3.44 -11.02 -12.97
C LEU A 34 2.38 -11.64 -12.07
N ILE A 35 2.76 -11.94 -10.85
CA ILE A 35 1.83 -12.29 -9.77
C ILE A 35 1.88 -11.19 -8.72
N ASN A 36 0.73 -10.59 -8.45
CA ASN A 36 0.56 -9.49 -7.51
C ASN A 36 -0.43 -9.86 -6.40
N ILE A 37 -0.32 -9.20 -5.25
CA ILE A 37 -1.33 -9.23 -4.19
C ILE A 37 -1.72 -7.80 -3.80
N ASN A 38 -3.03 -7.56 -3.65
CA ASN A 38 -3.55 -6.35 -3.00
C ASN A 38 -3.93 -6.73 -1.57
N THR A 39 -3.40 -6.05 -0.58
CA THR A 39 -3.52 -6.46 0.82
C THR A 39 -3.48 -5.24 1.74
N ASN A 40 -4.00 -5.37 2.95
CA ASN A 40 -3.76 -4.43 4.03
C ASN A 40 -2.37 -4.61 4.66
N ALA A 41 -1.66 -5.70 4.31
CA ALA A 41 -0.33 -6.07 4.81
C ALA A 41 -0.22 -6.19 6.35
N GLY A 42 -1.34 -6.34 7.06
CA GLY A 42 -1.36 -6.41 8.53
C GLY A 42 -0.91 -7.77 9.09
N ASN A 43 -0.98 -8.83 8.30
CA ASN A 43 -0.50 -10.16 8.71
C ASN A 43 0.92 -10.42 8.19
N THR A 44 1.92 -9.97 8.95
CA THR A 44 3.34 -10.07 8.58
C THR A 44 3.79 -11.50 8.33
N GLN A 45 3.28 -12.49 9.10
CA GLN A 45 3.62 -13.89 8.89
C GLN A 45 3.08 -14.42 7.55
N ALA A 46 1.85 -14.08 7.21
CA ALA A 46 1.27 -14.44 5.91
C ALA A 46 2.03 -13.79 4.76
N ILE A 47 2.38 -12.51 4.89
CA ILE A 47 3.17 -11.78 3.88
C ILE A 47 4.54 -12.45 3.68
N ALA A 48 5.24 -12.84 4.75
CA ALA A 48 6.50 -13.58 4.64
C ALA A 48 6.34 -14.86 3.81
N LYS A 49 5.29 -15.65 4.07
CA LYS A 49 5.02 -16.89 3.33
C LYS A 49 4.65 -16.66 1.86
N ILE A 50 3.91 -15.60 1.57
CA ILE A 50 3.56 -15.21 0.20
C ILE A 50 4.80 -14.76 -0.57
N ILE A 51 5.71 -14.02 0.07
CA ILE A 51 7.01 -13.63 -0.52
C ILE A 51 7.86 -14.88 -0.82
N GLU A 52 7.99 -15.81 0.14
CA GLU A 52 8.70 -17.07 -0.02
C GLU A 52 8.12 -17.93 -1.18
N ALA A 53 6.81 -17.85 -1.41
CA ALA A 53 6.15 -18.57 -2.50
C ALA A 53 6.45 -18.00 -3.89
N GLY A 54 6.97 -16.77 -4.00
CA GLY A 54 7.41 -16.17 -5.26
C GLY A 54 6.43 -15.15 -5.85
N ILE A 55 5.86 -14.28 -5.02
CA ILE A 55 5.12 -13.10 -5.47
C ILE A 55 6.06 -12.10 -6.17
N ASP A 56 5.59 -11.39 -7.20
CA ASP A 56 6.42 -10.42 -7.93
C ASP A 56 6.22 -8.98 -7.45
N SER A 57 5.06 -8.66 -6.88
CA SER A 57 4.75 -7.31 -6.40
C SER A 57 3.63 -7.32 -5.37
N MET A 58 3.59 -6.29 -4.55
CA MET A 58 2.53 -6.07 -3.57
C MET A 58 1.91 -4.68 -3.79
N ARG A 59 0.60 -4.59 -3.60
CA ARG A 59 -0.11 -3.33 -3.48
C ARG A 59 -0.73 -3.27 -2.09
N VAL A 60 -0.30 -2.28 -1.31
CA VAL A 60 -0.70 -2.11 0.08
C VAL A 60 -1.67 -0.95 0.21
N SER A 61 -2.84 -1.20 0.79
CA SER A 61 -3.83 -0.16 1.05
C SER A 61 -3.42 0.68 2.25
N LEU A 62 -3.41 1.99 2.06
CA LEU A 62 -3.03 2.95 3.10
C LEU A 62 -3.99 4.16 3.05
N PHE A 63 -4.40 4.65 4.23
CA PHE A 63 -5.11 5.92 4.39
C PHE A 63 -4.19 6.97 5.02
N SER A 64 -3.45 6.59 6.05
CA SER A 64 -2.50 7.44 6.77
C SER A 64 -1.26 6.65 7.17
N ALA A 65 -0.11 7.32 7.20
CA ALA A 65 1.14 6.81 7.76
C ALA A 65 1.33 7.21 9.25
N LEU A 66 0.35 7.87 9.86
CA LEU A 66 0.29 8.15 11.29
C LEU A 66 -0.53 7.06 11.98
N ALA A 67 0.00 6.49 13.07
CA ALA A 67 -0.57 5.31 13.71
C ALA A 67 -2.01 5.53 14.20
N ASP A 68 -2.29 6.68 14.82
CA ASP A 68 -3.60 7.00 15.37
C ASP A 68 -4.66 7.16 14.26
N ASP A 69 -4.32 7.90 13.19
CA ASP A 69 -5.20 8.10 12.05
C ASP A 69 -5.40 6.81 11.25
N TYR A 70 -4.34 5.97 11.11
CA TYR A 70 -4.45 4.63 10.54
C TYR A 70 -5.44 3.77 11.32
N ALA A 71 -5.28 3.72 12.64
CA ALA A 71 -6.14 2.93 13.52
C ALA A 71 -7.59 3.45 13.52
N ALA A 72 -7.78 4.75 13.54
CA ALA A 72 -9.11 5.37 13.50
C ALA A 72 -9.87 5.05 12.21
N TYR A 73 -9.18 5.04 11.07
CA TYR A 73 -9.80 4.74 9.77
C TYR A 73 -9.96 3.24 9.51
N HIS A 74 -8.86 2.48 9.60
CA HIS A 74 -8.86 1.06 9.25
C HIS A 74 -9.52 0.18 10.30
N ARG A 75 -9.58 0.63 11.55
CA ARG A 75 -10.11 -0.13 12.71
C ARG A 75 -9.57 -1.57 12.75
N PRO A 76 -8.25 -1.72 12.69
CA PRO A 76 -7.65 -3.04 12.56
C PRO A 76 -7.94 -3.91 13.78
N ARG A 77 -8.07 -5.23 13.56
CA ARG A 77 -8.19 -6.23 14.61
C ARG A 77 -6.91 -7.06 14.63
N ASP A 78 -6.29 -7.17 15.80
CA ASP A 78 -5.09 -7.98 16.04
C ASP A 78 -3.84 -7.58 15.23
N TYR A 79 -3.79 -6.35 14.67
CA TYR A 79 -2.63 -5.77 14.01
C TYR A 79 -2.69 -4.23 14.05
N GLY A 80 -1.58 -3.56 13.69
CA GLY A 80 -1.51 -2.11 13.61
C GLY A 80 -0.63 -1.64 12.46
N LEU A 81 -0.38 -0.33 12.39
CA LEU A 81 0.52 0.23 11.37
C LEU A 81 1.94 -0.34 11.50
N SER A 82 2.39 -0.69 12.71
CA SER A 82 3.68 -1.35 12.94
C SER A 82 3.83 -2.67 12.20
N ASP A 83 2.77 -3.48 12.13
CA ASP A 83 2.77 -4.76 11.41
C ASP A 83 2.78 -4.54 9.89
N VAL A 84 2.08 -3.52 9.42
CA VAL A 84 2.16 -3.08 8.01
C VAL A 84 3.59 -2.66 7.69
N CYS A 85 4.22 -1.85 8.53
CA CYS A 85 5.61 -1.43 8.38
C CYS A 85 6.58 -2.63 8.38
N ALA A 86 6.37 -3.62 9.25
CA ALA A 86 7.15 -4.86 9.25
C ALA A 86 7.00 -5.63 7.93
N SER A 87 5.79 -5.70 7.38
CA SER A 87 5.53 -6.32 6.08
C SER A 87 6.20 -5.57 4.93
N LEU A 88 6.23 -4.22 4.97
CA LEU A 88 6.96 -3.40 3.99
C LEU A 88 8.47 -3.65 4.07
N ALA A 89 9.03 -3.76 5.28
CA ALA A 89 10.45 -4.09 5.49
C ALA A 89 10.80 -5.48 4.94
N LEU A 90 9.92 -6.47 5.11
CA LEU A 90 10.09 -7.79 4.52
C LEU A 90 10.08 -7.74 2.98
N ALA A 91 9.17 -6.99 2.38
CA ALA A 91 9.11 -6.81 0.93
C ALA A 91 10.41 -6.17 0.42
N GLN A 92 10.87 -5.09 1.04
CA GLN A 92 12.13 -4.41 0.71
C GLN A 92 13.33 -5.36 0.79
N SER A 93 13.48 -6.10 1.90
CA SER A 93 14.59 -7.03 2.10
C SER A 93 14.63 -8.16 1.07
N ASN A 94 13.46 -8.55 0.55
CA ASN A 94 13.32 -9.57 -0.49
C ASN A 94 13.20 -8.99 -1.91
N LYS A 95 13.42 -7.68 -2.08
CA LYS A 95 13.34 -6.98 -3.37
C LYS A 95 12.00 -7.16 -4.09
N VAL A 96 10.92 -7.30 -3.32
CA VAL A 96 9.54 -7.30 -3.83
C VAL A 96 9.04 -5.86 -3.87
N PRO A 97 8.84 -5.27 -5.06
CA PRO A 97 8.40 -3.89 -5.18
C PRO A 97 7.00 -3.70 -4.63
N VAL A 98 6.81 -2.57 -3.94
CA VAL A 98 5.54 -2.22 -3.31
C VAL A 98 4.94 -0.98 -3.98
N ALA A 99 3.65 -1.06 -4.31
CA ALA A 99 2.81 0.08 -4.59
C ALA A 99 1.93 0.41 -3.38
N LEU A 100 1.87 1.66 -2.97
CA LEU A 100 0.85 2.12 -2.02
C LEU A 100 -0.43 2.46 -2.78
N ASN A 101 -1.53 1.87 -2.37
CA ASN A 101 -2.88 2.27 -2.77
C ASN A 101 -3.37 3.31 -1.75
N LEU A 102 -3.01 4.59 -1.98
CA LEU A 102 -3.29 5.69 -1.08
C LEU A 102 -4.73 6.17 -1.25
N LEU A 103 -5.54 5.91 -0.24
CA LEU A 103 -6.91 6.41 -0.16
C LEU A 103 -6.87 7.91 0.11
N THR A 104 -7.15 8.69 -0.94
CA THR A 104 -6.94 10.14 -0.93
C THR A 104 -8.24 10.86 -0.57
N TYR A 105 -8.17 11.64 0.49
CA TYR A 105 -9.22 12.55 0.91
C TYR A 105 -8.67 13.98 0.97
N PRO A 106 -9.00 14.86 -0.02
CA PRO A 106 -8.54 16.25 -0.02
C PRO A 106 -8.93 16.96 1.27
N GLY A 107 -8.01 17.74 1.84
CA GLY A 107 -8.16 18.37 3.14
C GLY A 107 -7.55 17.58 4.30
N PHE A 108 -7.36 16.26 4.15
CA PHE A 108 -6.68 15.40 5.11
C PHE A 108 -5.35 14.88 4.55
N THR A 109 -5.39 14.19 3.41
CA THR A 109 -4.18 13.55 2.83
C THR A 109 -3.09 14.55 2.50
N ASP A 110 -3.47 15.77 2.14
CA ASP A 110 -2.59 16.90 1.80
C ASP A 110 -2.32 17.85 2.99
N ASP A 111 -2.64 17.45 4.21
CA ASP A 111 -2.14 18.11 5.41
C ASP A 111 -0.62 17.90 5.55
N PRO A 112 0.17 18.93 5.93
CA PRO A 112 1.62 18.81 6.05
C PRO A 112 2.11 17.66 6.92
N ARG A 113 1.44 17.33 8.01
CA ARG A 113 1.81 16.22 8.90
C ARG A 113 1.60 14.87 8.20
N GLN A 114 0.47 14.71 7.49
CA GLN A 114 0.17 13.50 6.70
C GLN A 114 1.18 13.33 5.57
N ALA A 115 1.47 14.43 4.87
CA ALA A 115 2.43 14.44 3.77
C ALA A 115 3.83 14.04 4.23
N GLU A 116 4.31 14.58 5.36
CA GLU A 116 5.64 14.25 5.87
C GLU A 116 5.71 12.79 6.35
N ALA A 117 4.73 12.30 7.10
CA ALA A 117 4.67 10.91 7.52
C ALA A 117 4.62 9.94 6.32
N LEU A 118 3.89 10.29 5.27
CA LEU A 118 3.86 9.52 4.01
C LEU A 118 5.25 9.50 3.34
N MET A 119 5.91 10.65 3.26
CA MET A 119 7.25 10.77 2.65
C MET A 119 8.30 9.99 3.45
N GLU A 120 8.23 10.00 4.79
CA GLU A 120 9.11 9.19 5.64
C GLU A 120 8.90 7.68 5.38
N LEU A 121 7.64 7.24 5.28
CA LEU A 121 7.33 5.84 4.99
C LEU A 121 7.83 5.43 3.61
N ILE A 122 7.63 6.26 2.58
CA ILE A 122 8.11 6.02 1.21
C ILE A 122 9.62 5.85 1.20
N GLY A 123 10.36 6.78 1.82
CA GLY A 123 11.82 6.74 1.85
C GLY A 123 12.38 5.57 2.65
N ARG A 124 11.72 5.22 3.78
CA ARG A 124 12.17 4.13 4.65
C ARG A 124 12.05 2.77 4.00
N TYR A 125 11.00 2.52 3.23
CA TYR A 125 10.69 1.20 2.69
C TYR A 125 10.85 1.10 1.16
N ASP A 126 11.53 2.07 0.54
CA ASP A 126 11.79 2.10 -0.91
C ASP A 126 10.53 1.81 -1.75
N ILE A 127 9.46 2.53 -1.46
CA ILE A 127 8.18 2.36 -2.15
C ILE A 127 8.33 2.70 -3.63
N ALA A 128 7.87 1.77 -4.49
CA ALA A 128 7.99 1.88 -5.94
C ALA A 128 6.98 2.81 -6.58
N GLN A 129 5.77 2.81 -6.03
CA GLN A 129 4.66 3.54 -6.62
C GLN A 129 3.70 4.03 -5.54
N VAL A 130 3.12 5.22 -5.74
CA VAL A 130 1.94 5.70 -5.03
C VAL A 130 0.79 5.83 -6.01
N GLN A 131 -0.28 5.08 -5.78
CA GLN A 131 -1.54 5.18 -6.52
C GLN A 131 -2.51 6.03 -5.70
N LEU A 132 -2.84 7.21 -6.21
CA LEU A 132 -3.85 8.06 -5.59
C LEU A 132 -5.25 7.52 -5.96
N ARG A 133 -6.01 7.16 -4.95
CA ARG A 133 -7.37 6.62 -5.11
C ARG A 133 -8.37 7.49 -4.37
N ASN A 134 -9.35 7.99 -5.08
CA ASN A 134 -10.44 8.74 -4.44
C ASN A 134 -11.07 7.89 -3.35
N LEU A 135 -11.17 8.46 -2.16
CA LEU A 135 -11.90 7.85 -1.06
C LEU A 135 -13.39 8.08 -1.27
N ASN A 136 -14.09 7.04 -1.72
CA ASN A 136 -15.54 7.07 -1.91
C ASN A 136 -16.23 6.76 -0.57
N CYS A 137 -16.49 7.79 0.21
CA CYS A 137 -17.20 7.67 1.48
C CYS A 137 -18.10 8.90 1.71
N ASP A 138 -19.00 8.80 2.70
CA ASP A 138 -19.77 9.95 3.13
C ASP A 138 -18.83 11.02 3.73
N PRO A 139 -18.79 12.24 3.18
CA PRO A 139 -17.95 13.32 3.70
C PRO A 139 -18.20 13.65 5.18
N ARG A 140 -19.42 13.41 5.69
CA ARG A 140 -19.75 13.64 7.10
C ARG A 140 -18.99 12.71 8.03
N LEU A 141 -18.74 11.46 7.61
CA LEU A 141 -17.93 10.49 8.37
C LEU A 141 -16.47 10.89 8.41
N MET A 142 -15.99 11.62 7.39
CA MET A 142 -14.60 12.03 7.26
C MET A 142 -14.31 13.39 7.88
N SER A 143 -15.34 14.17 8.24
CA SER A 143 -15.16 15.53 8.76
C SER A 143 -14.32 15.58 10.04
N SER A 144 -14.39 14.55 10.88
CA SER A 144 -13.59 14.45 12.11
C SER A 144 -12.08 14.34 11.84
N PHE A 145 -11.68 13.73 10.72
CA PHE A 145 -10.27 13.62 10.33
C PHE A 145 -9.67 14.94 9.87
N CYS A 146 -10.49 15.86 9.38
CA CYS A 146 -10.04 17.15 8.86
C CYS A 146 -10.00 18.27 9.93
N GLN A 147 -10.31 17.96 11.19
CA GLN A 147 -10.27 18.97 12.26
C GLN A 147 -8.82 19.44 12.49
N GLY A 148 -8.59 20.74 12.38
CA GLY A 148 -7.28 21.35 12.56
C GLY A 148 -6.29 21.11 11.42
N CYS A 149 -6.72 20.53 10.29
CA CYS A 149 -5.88 20.39 9.09
C CYS A 149 -5.64 21.74 8.41
N SER A 150 -4.45 21.90 7.82
CA SER A 150 -4.03 23.04 7.01
C SER A 150 -3.60 22.54 5.63
N PRO A 151 -4.55 22.13 4.76
CA PRO A 151 -4.24 21.43 3.53
C PRO A 151 -3.45 22.30 2.55
N MET A 152 -2.40 21.73 1.95
CA MET A 152 -1.60 22.39 0.92
C MET A 152 -2.17 22.23 -0.50
N GLY A 153 -3.09 21.31 -0.69
CA GLY A 153 -3.63 20.89 -1.98
C GLY A 153 -2.91 19.66 -2.55
N ILE A 154 -3.70 18.73 -3.11
CA ILE A 154 -3.19 17.45 -3.66
C ILE A 154 -2.12 17.68 -4.74
N ARG A 155 -2.25 18.73 -5.57
CA ARG A 155 -1.23 19.08 -6.58
C ARG A 155 0.12 19.36 -5.92
N GLN A 156 0.14 20.12 -4.83
CA GLN A 156 1.39 20.45 -4.13
C GLN A 156 1.96 19.22 -3.40
N LEU A 157 1.10 18.35 -2.86
CA LEU A 157 1.54 17.06 -2.32
C LEU A 157 2.27 16.23 -3.40
N VAL A 158 1.66 16.08 -4.59
CA VAL A 158 2.27 15.35 -5.71
C VAL A 158 3.62 15.96 -6.10
N GLN A 159 3.67 17.27 -6.27
CA GLN A 159 4.92 17.97 -6.60
C GLN A 159 6.02 17.70 -5.57
N ARG A 160 5.73 17.77 -4.27
CA ARG A 160 6.70 17.47 -3.21
C ARG A 160 7.18 16.01 -3.24
N LEU A 161 6.29 15.07 -3.58
CA LEU A 161 6.65 13.66 -3.74
C LEU A 161 7.60 13.46 -4.94
N GLU A 162 7.32 14.11 -6.08
CA GLU A 162 8.16 14.05 -7.28
C GLU A 162 9.55 14.68 -7.05
N GLU A 163 9.60 15.82 -6.35
CA GLU A 163 10.86 16.51 -6.00
C GLU A 163 11.71 15.66 -5.04
N ARG A 164 11.11 15.04 -4.02
CA ARG A 164 11.83 14.26 -3.01
C ARG A 164 12.22 12.86 -3.49
N PHE A 165 11.42 12.27 -4.38
CA PHE A 165 11.59 10.90 -4.87
C PHE A 165 11.48 10.84 -6.41
N PRO A 166 12.52 11.28 -7.16
CA PRO A 166 12.46 11.37 -8.63
C PRO A 166 12.16 10.02 -9.33
N HIS A 167 12.38 8.89 -8.66
CA HIS A 167 12.12 7.55 -9.20
C HIS A 167 10.76 6.98 -8.79
N LEU A 168 10.02 7.68 -7.92
CA LEU A 168 8.69 7.25 -7.47
C LEU A 168 7.69 7.36 -8.62
N GLN A 169 7.00 6.29 -8.93
CA GLN A 169 5.90 6.36 -9.87
C GLN A 169 4.64 6.88 -9.16
N ILE A 170 4.05 7.95 -9.66
CA ILE A 170 2.79 8.50 -9.12
C ILE A 170 1.72 8.40 -10.20
N GLY A 171 0.55 7.84 -9.84
CA GLY A 171 -0.56 7.72 -10.79
C GLY A 171 -1.61 6.72 -10.36
N SER A 172 -2.66 6.57 -11.19
CA SER A 172 -3.79 5.67 -10.89
C SER A 172 -3.67 4.30 -11.55
N TYR A 173 -2.69 4.08 -12.41
CA TYR A 173 -2.53 2.84 -13.18
C TYR A 173 -1.54 1.89 -12.53
N SER A 174 -1.77 0.60 -12.72
CA SER A 174 -0.82 -0.45 -12.34
C SER A 174 0.26 -0.56 -13.41
N HIS A 175 1.50 -0.49 -13.00
CA HIS A 175 2.68 -0.68 -13.84
C HIS A 175 3.42 -1.97 -13.48
N ASP A 176 4.27 -2.46 -14.39
CA ASP A 176 5.24 -3.50 -14.06
C ASP A 176 6.37 -2.87 -13.23
N LEU A 177 6.28 -3.02 -11.92
CA LEU A 177 7.22 -2.41 -10.98
C LEU A 177 8.62 -3.04 -10.98
N ARG A 178 8.84 -4.15 -11.72
CA ARG A 178 10.16 -4.79 -11.90
C ARG A 178 11.05 -4.05 -12.90
N ARG A 179 10.45 -3.17 -13.70
CA ARG A 179 11.16 -2.38 -14.72
C ARG A 179 11.53 -1.00 -14.14
N ARG A 180 12.39 -0.99 -13.16
CA ARG A 180 13.04 0.21 -12.66
C ARG A 180 14.42 0.40 -13.28
#